data_e4c56658f015ee320daea22355aa6e9a
#
_entry.id   e4c56658f015ee320daea22355aa6e9a
#
_cell.length_a   1.000
_cell.length_b   1.000
_cell.length_c   1.000
_cell.angle_alpha   90.00
_cell.angle_beta   90.00
_cell.angle_gamma   90.00
#
_symmetry.space_group_name_H-M   'P 1'
#
loop_
_entity.id
_entity.type
_entity.pdbx_description
1 polymer ?
#
loop_
_entity_poly.entity_id
_entity_poly.type
_entity_poly.pdbx_seq_one_letter_code
_entity_poly.pdbx_strand_id
1 'polypeptide(L)'
;MENQLEMPKQEVREVRRPWRRQIVIACAVLLVAVALALNFTLFGGTPGTTDGDEAPAGDQVGSNETPTDTSVDGYFSAAQVSRQRARDEALEVLQSVVDSEEADEATKTGALLEISELAKEMESEANIEAMVLAKGFAQCVAIVNGESCSVVVNGESLQPNQISQINEIVYEQAGILPANVRIITK
;
A
#
# COMPACT_ATOMS: atom_id res chain seq x y z
N MET A 1 -49.78 -9.16 -61.39
CA MET A 1 -48.60 -8.28 -61.65
C MET A 1 -48.13 -7.80 -60.30
N GLU A 2 -47.38 -8.62 -59.62
CA GLU A 2 -46.81 -8.42 -58.29
C GLU A 2 -45.35 -8.17 -58.41
N ASN A 3 -44.93 -6.93 -58.20
CA ASN A 3 -43.55 -6.54 -58.32
C ASN A 3 -42.96 -6.50 -56.89
N GLN A 4 -42.27 -7.57 -56.52
CA GLN A 4 -41.54 -7.68 -55.26
C GLN A 4 -40.27 -6.88 -55.37
N LEU A 5 -40.23 -5.77 -54.64
CA LEU A 5 -38.99 -5.00 -54.39
C LEU A 5 -38.19 -5.72 -53.29
N GLU A 6 -37.21 -6.50 -53.70
CA GLU A 6 -36.18 -7.03 -52.82
C GLU A 6 -35.26 -5.89 -52.41
N MET A 7 -35.27 -5.56 -51.13
CA MET A 7 -34.24 -4.69 -50.54
C MET A 7 -32.97 -5.46 -50.25
N PRO A 8 -31.80 -4.95 -50.63
CA PRO A 8 -30.55 -5.64 -50.36
C PRO A 8 -30.21 -5.56 -48.86
N LYS A 9 -30.01 -6.71 -48.27
CA LYS A 9 -29.42 -6.84 -46.94
C LYS A 9 -28.02 -6.21 -46.94
N GLN A 10 -27.86 -5.11 -46.25
CA GLN A 10 -26.56 -4.56 -45.93
C GLN A 10 -25.88 -5.50 -44.88
N GLU A 11 -24.93 -6.28 -45.34
CA GLU A 11 -23.97 -6.93 -44.44
C GLU A 11 -23.13 -5.86 -43.71
N VAL A 12 -23.40 -5.69 -42.43
CA VAL A 12 -22.54 -4.93 -41.52
C VAL A 12 -21.27 -5.76 -41.36
N ARG A 13 -20.25 -5.46 -42.14
CA ARG A 13 -18.91 -5.98 -41.92
C ARG A 13 -18.37 -5.38 -40.64
N GLU A 14 -18.45 -6.11 -39.54
CA GLU A 14 -17.66 -5.88 -38.37
C GLU A 14 -16.17 -5.94 -38.71
N VAL A 15 -15.55 -4.80 -38.89
CA VAL A 15 -14.10 -4.67 -39.00
C VAL A 15 -13.53 -4.93 -37.62
N ARG A 16 -13.38 -6.19 -37.27
CA ARG A 16 -12.59 -6.61 -36.12
C ARG A 16 -11.16 -6.17 -36.37
N ARG A 17 -10.67 -5.22 -35.60
CA ARG A 17 -9.27 -4.83 -35.59
C ARG A 17 -8.48 -5.75 -34.63
N PRO A 18 -8.00 -6.93 -35.06
CA PRO A 18 -7.21 -7.81 -34.20
C PRO A 18 -5.83 -7.22 -33.90
N TRP A 19 -5.37 -6.27 -34.72
CA TRP A 19 -4.03 -5.70 -34.63
C TRP A 19 -3.81 -4.86 -33.35
N ARG A 20 -4.81 -4.09 -32.91
CA ARG A 20 -4.68 -3.33 -31.65
C ARG A 20 -4.54 -4.25 -30.44
N ARG A 21 -5.25 -5.36 -30.38
CA ARG A 21 -5.11 -6.35 -29.30
C ARG A 21 -3.73 -7.02 -29.35
N GLN A 22 -3.21 -7.34 -30.52
CA GLN A 22 -1.87 -7.91 -30.66
C GLN A 22 -0.79 -6.93 -30.25
N ILE A 23 -0.92 -5.63 -30.56
CA ILE A 23 0.01 -4.58 -30.13
C ILE A 23 -0.01 -4.43 -28.59
N VAL A 24 -1.18 -4.41 -27.97
CA VAL A 24 -1.31 -4.33 -26.51
C VAL A 24 -0.69 -5.53 -25.82
N ILE A 25 -0.92 -6.74 -26.35
CA ILE A 25 -0.31 -7.98 -25.81
C ILE A 25 1.21 -7.95 -26.01
N ALA A 26 1.71 -7.54 -27.17
CA ALA A 26 3.14 -7.41 -27.43
C ALA A 26 3.81 -6.37 -26.50
N CYS A 27 3.19 -5.23 -26.28
CA CYS A 27 3.68 -4.23 -25.33
C CYS A 27 3.68 -4.75 -23.88
N ALA A 28 2.64 -5.48 -23.46
CA ALA A 28 2.59 -6.08 -22.13
C ALA A 28 3.70 -7.13 -21.92
N VAL A 29 3.93 -7.98 -22.90
CA VAL A 29 5.01 -9.00 -22.86
C VAL A 29 6.39 -8.32 -22.84
N LEU A 30 6.56 -7.24 -23.59
CA LEU A 30 7.82 -6.49 -23.64
C LEU A 30 8.11 -5.82 -22.29
N LEU A 31 7.10 -5.23 -21.63
CA LEU A 31 7.24 -4.65 -20.29
C LEU A 31 7.61 -5.70 -19.24
N VAL A 32 7.00 -6.88 -19.29
CA VAL A 32 7.34 -7.98 -18.38
C VAL A 32 8.78 -8.48 -18.64
N ALA A 33 9.20 -8.59 -19.90
CA ALA A 33 10.56 -8.98 -20.26
C ALA A 33 11.60 -7.94 -19.76
N VAL A 34 11.32 -6.67 -19.90
CA VAL A 34 12.17 -5.57 -19.36
C VAL A 34 12.23 -5.62 -17.84
N ALA A 35 11.11 -5.83 -17.16
CA ALA A 35 11.07 -5.95 -15.70
C ALA A 35 11.89 -7.15 -15.20
N LEU A 36 11.79 -8.30 -15.88
CA LEU A 36 12.60 -9.49 -15.56
C LEU A 36 14.09 -9.27 -15.86
N ALA A 37 14.43 -8.60 -16.96
CA ALA A 37 15.82 -8.26 -17.29
C ALA A 37 16.43 -7.29 -16.29
N LEU A 38 15.69 -6.26 -15.87
CA LEU A 38 16.13 -5.32 -14.83
C LEU A 38 16.28 -6.00 -13.48
N ASN A 39 15.37 -6.89 -13.11
CA ASN A 39 15.49 -7.68 -11.88
C ASN A 39 16.76 -8.57 -11.91
N PHE A 40 17.04 -9.23 -13.05
CA PHE A 40 18.22 -10.09 -13.18
C PHE A 40 19.55 -9.31 -13.22
N THR A 41 19.57 -8.10 -13.81
CA THR A 41 20.78 -7.26 -13.86
C THR A 41 21.06 -6.48 -12.57
N LEU A 42 20.00 -6.11 -11.82
CA LEU A 42 20.13 -5.31 -10.60
C LEU A 42 20.16 -6.17 -9.31
N PHE A 43 19.54 -7.37 -9.33
CA PHE A 43 19.47 -8.27 -8.17
C PHE A 43 20.12 -9.65 -8.37
N GLY A 44 20.62 -9.95 -9.56
CA GLY A 44 21.31 -11.22 -9.88
C GLY A 44 22.76 -11.21 -9.44
N GLY A 45 23.01 -11.09 -8.14
CA GLY A 45 24.32 -11.34 -7.55
C GLY A 45 24.59 -12.84 -7.48
N THR A 46 25.54 -13.34 -8.27
CA THR A 46 26.08 -14.71 -8.21
C THR A 46 26.78 -14.98 -6.88
N PRO A 47 26.64 -16.18 -6.27
CA PRO A 47 27.48 -16.59 -5.15
C PRO A 47 28.83 -17.13 -5.69
N GLY A 48 29.92 -16.47 -5.36
CA GLY A 48 31.23 -16.98 -5.76
C GLY A 48 32.44 -16.19 -5.29
N THR A 49 33.04 -16.64 -4.21
CA THR A 49 34.48 -16.69 -3.84
C THR A 49 35.33 -15.41 -3.75
N THR A 50 35.76 -15.17 -2.49
CA THR A 50 37.07 -14.73 -1.95
C THR A 50 38.12 -14.22 -2.93
N ASP A 51 38.63 -13.03 -2.72
CA ASP A 51 39.93 -12.61 -2.20
C ASP A 51 40.27 -11.17 -2.58
N GLY A 52 40.77 -10.41 -1.59
CA GLY A 52 41.93 -9.51 -1.74
C GLY A 52 41.69 -8.08 -2.19
N ASP A 53 41.76 -7.17 -1.19
CA ASP A 53 42.51 -5.90 -1.21
C ASP A 53 42.05 -4.66 -2.00
N GLU A 54 42.14 -3.56 -1.23
CA GLU A 54 42.27 -2.14 -1.60
C GLU A 54 41.06 -1.30 -2.00
N ALA A 55 40.72 -0.39 -1.05
CA ALA A 55 39.96 0.83 -1.29
C ALA A 55 40.67 1.80 -2.23
N PRO A 56 39.96 2.71 -2.95
CA PRO A 56 39.76 4.01 -2.34
C PRO A 56 38.36 4.66 -2.57
N ALA A 57 38.12 5.62 -1.70
CA ALA A 57 37.00 6.55 -1.54
C ALA A 57 36.39 7.14 -2.80
N GLY A 58 35.09 7.38 -2.74
CA GLY A 58 34.44 8.44 -3.47
C GLY A 58 33.04 8.13 -3.95
N ASP A 59 32.13 8.68 -3.29
CA ASP A 59 30.87 9.30 -3.74
C ASP A 59 29.62 8.68 -3.10
N GLN A 60 29.12 9.43 -2.12
CA GLN A 60 27.86 9.15 -1.45
C GLN A 60 26.72 9.58 -2.36
N VAL A 61 26.14 8.63 -3.09
CA VAL A 61 24.77 8.77 -3.60
C VAL A 61 23.86 8.13 -2.56
N GLY A 62 22.95 8.93 -2.02
CA GLY A 62 22.06 8.59 -0.93
C GLY A 62 21.30 7.29 -1.14
N SER A 63 21.77 6.25 -0.51
CA SER A 63 21.02 5.03 -0.28
C SER A 63 19.98 5.34 0.79
N ASN A 64 18.73 5.21 0.44
CA ASN A 64 17.62 5.08 1.38
C ASN A 64 17.83 3.79 2.20
N GLU A 65 18.78 3.82 3.12
CA GLU A 65 18.96 2.73 4.09
C GLU A 65 17.78 2.81 5.08
N THR A 66 16.80 1.93 4.86
CA THR A 66 15.91 1.52 5.94
C THR A 66 16.82 1.02 7.06
N PRO A 67 16.77 1.59 8.28
CA PRO A 67 17.62 1.15 9.37
C PRO A 67 17.36 -0.34 9.63
N THR A 68 18.35 -1.18 9.33
CA THR A 68 18.32 -2.61 9.62
C THR A 68 18.70 -2.83 11.10
N ASP A 69 18.09 -2.03 11.98
CA ASP A 69 18.13 -2.31 13.40
C ASP A 69 17.10 -3.42 13.68
N THR A 70 17.58 -4.64 13.85
CA THR A 70 16.78 -5.82 14.15
C THR A 70 16.31 -5.86 15.60
N SER A 71 16.60 -4.82 16.39
CA SER A 71 16.05 -4.65 17.72
C SER A 71 14.53 -4.41 17.67
N VAL A 72 13.87 -4.66 18.77
CA VAL A 72 12.42 -4.37 18.90
C VAL A 72 12.15 -2.88 18.68
N ASP A 73 13.01 -2.01 19.22
CA ASP A 73 12.91 -0.55 19.05
C ASP A 73 13.06 -0.13 17.59
N GLY A 74 14.00 -0.76 16.86
CA GLY A 74 14.18 -0.55 15.43
C GLY A 74 12.94 -0.94 14.61
N TYR A 75 12.27 -2.03 14.99
CA TYR A 75 11.03 -2.45 14.33
C TYR A 75 9.92 -1.39 14.49
N PHE A 76 9.67 -0.91 15.72
CA PHE A 76 8.62 0.09 15.96
C PHE A 76 8.91 1.42 15.26
N SER A 77 10.17 1.87 15.30
CA SER A 77 10.60 3.08 14.60
C SER A 77 10.43 2.93 13.07
N ALA A 78 10.86 1.82 12.49
CA ALA A 78 10.70 1.54 11.07
C ALA A 78 9.22 1.45 10.66
N ALA A 79 8.37 0.81 11.48
CA ALA A 79 6.94 0.71 11.23
C ALA A 79 6.26 2.10 11.21
N GLN A 80 6.62 2.99 12.14
CA GLN A 80 6.10 4.35 12.18
C GLN A 80 6.53 5.16 10.95
N VAL A 81 7.81 5.10 10.58
CA VAL A 81 8.33 5.80 9.39
C VAL A 81 7.68 5.27 8.10
N SER A 82 7.56 3.94 7.97
CA SER A 82 6.91 3.33 6.80
C SER A 82 5.44 3.72 6.67
N ARG A 83 4.71 3.73 7.80
CA ARG A 83 3.32 4.17 7.86
C ARG A 83 3.17 5.64 7.45
N GLN A 84 4.03 6.52 8.01
CA GLN A 84 3.99 7.94 7.66
C GLN A 84 4.25 8.17 6.17
N ARG A 85 5.27 7.51 5.61
CA ARG A 85 5.57 7.61 4.17
C ARG A 85 4.38 7.16 3.30
N ALA A 86 3.78 6.02 3.62
CA ALA A 86 2.64 5.51 2.86
C ALA A 86 1.45 6.49 2.88
N ARG A 87 1.24 7.18 4.00
CA ARG A 87 0.19 8.19 4.13
C ARG A 87 0.49 9.46 3.36
N ASP A 88 1.73 9.94 3.44
CA ASP A 88 2.15 11.12 2.71
C ASP A 88 2.01 10.88 1.19
N GLU A 89 2.41 9.70 0.71
CA GLU A 89 2.23 9.30 -0.69
C GLU A 89 0.75 9.20 -1.09
N ALA A 90 -0.10 8.62 -0.23
CA ALA A 90 -1.54 8.54 -0.48
C ALA A 90 -2.19 9.93 -0.53
N LEU A 91 -1.86 10.82 0.41
CA LEU A 91 -2.36 12.19 0.45
C LEU A 91 -1.92 12.99 -0.79
N GLU A 92 -0.65 12.83 -1.23
CA GLU A 92 -0.15 13.49 -2.43
C GLU A 92 -0.93 13.06 -3.68
N VAL A 93 -1.19 11.76 -3.82
CA VAL A 93 -1.99 11.23 -4.94
C VAL A 93 -3.42 11.77 -4.90
N LEU A 94 -4.08 11.70 -3.74
CA LEU A 94 -5.46 12.19 -3.58
C LEU A 94 -5.55 13.70 -3.82
N GLN A 95 -4.58 14.48 -3.30
CA GLN A 95 -4.52 15.92 -3.51
C GLN A 95 -4.32 16.26 -5.00
N SER A 96 -3.47 15.50 -5.72
CA SER A 96 -3.27 15.69 -7.15
C SER A 96 -4.56 15.49 -7.96
N VAL A 97 -5.44 14.57 -7.52
CA VAL A 97 -6.76 14.36 -8.13
C VAL A 97 -7.69 15.55 -7.87
N VAL A 98 -7.71 16.07 -6.64
CA VAL A 98 -8.52 17.23 -6.26
C VAL A 98 -8.10 18.47 -7.07
N ASP A 99 -6.80 18.66 -7.26
CA ASP A 99 -6.24 19.83 -7.96
C ASP A 99 -6.24 19.69 -9.50
N SER A 100 -6.56 18.50 -10.03
CA SER A 100 -6.59 18.26 -11.47
C SER A 100 -7.73 19.03 -12.16
N GLU A 101 -7.42 19.75 -13.21
CA GLU A 101 -8.43 20.41 -14.07
C GLU A 101 -9.20 19.41 -14.94
N GLU A 102 -8.63 18.22 -15.18
CA GLU A 102 -9.22 17.18 -16.03
C GLU A 102 -10.17 16.25 -15.25
N ALA A 103 -10.09 16.24 -13.92
CA ALA A 103 -10.96 15.42 -13.09
C ALA A 103 -12.35 16.04 -12.98
N ASP A 104 -13.38 15.21 -13.12
CA ASP A 104 -14.74 15.63 -12.93
C ASP A 104 -15.09 15.85 -11.43
N GLU A 105 -16.19 16.56 -11.15
CA GLU A 105 -16.60 16.90 -9.79
C GLU A 105 -16.90 15.66 -8.93
N ALA A 106 -17.35 14.56 -9.53
CA ALA A 106 -17.61 13.32 -8.79
C ALA A 106 -16.30 12.68 -8.33
N THR A 107 -15.29 12.65 -9.19
CA THR A 107 -13.95 12.15 -8.88
C THR A 107 -13.26 13.00 -7.80
N LYS A 108 -13.35 14.34 -7.89
CA LYS A 108 -12.82 15.24 -6.86
C LYS A 108 -13.51 15.05 -5.51
N THR A 109 -14.83 14.93 -5.53
CA THR A 109 -15.61 14.66 -4.32
C THR A 109 -15.21 13.32 -3.68
N GLY A 110 -15.00 12.28 -4.50
CA GLY A 110 -14.48 10.99 -4.02
C GLY A 110 -13.13 11.13 -3.33
N ALA A 111 -12.17 11.81 -3.96
CA ALA A 111 -10.85 12.04 -3.38
C ALA A 111 -10.90 12.83 -2.06
N LEU A 112 -11.77 13.83 -1.94
CA LEU A 112 -11.98 14.58 -0.69
C LEU A 112 -12.57 13.71 0.41
N LEU A 113 -13.47 12.78 0.09
CA LEU A 113 -14.01 11.82 1.06
C LEU A 113 -12.91 10.87 1.55
N GLU A 114 -12.08 10.34 0.65
CA GLU A 114 -10.96 9.47 1.01
C GLU A 114 -9.93 10.19 1.89
N ILE A 115 -9.61 11.47 1.60
CA ILE A 115 -8.75 12.29 2.47
C ILE A 115 -9.38 12.42 3.87
N SER A 116 -10.70 12.64 3.96
CA SER A 116 -11.39 12.74 5.24
C SER A 116 -11.41 11.42 6.01
N GLU A 117 -11.56 10.29 5.32
CA GLU A 117 -11.48 8.96 5.94
C GLU A 117 -10.08 8.67 6.44
N LEU A 118 -9.06 8.93 5.64
CA LEU A 118 -7.67 8.76 6.04
C LEU A 118 -7.32 9.62 7.28
N ALA A 119 -7.82 10.85 7.35
CA ALA A 119 -7.63 11.71 8.52
C ALA A 119 -8.27 11.13 9.79
N LYS A 120 -9.47 10.54 9.69
CA LYS A 120 -10.14 9.86 10.82
C LYS A 120 -9.41 8.60 11.25
N GLU A 121 -8.90 7.81 10.29
CA GLU A 121 -8.09 6.63 10.60
C GLU A 121 -6.83 7.04 11.37
N MET A 122 -6.13 8.09 10.92
CA MET A 122 -4.94 8.62 11.60
C MET A 122 -5.24 9.09 13.04
N GLU A 123 -6.36 9.76 13.25
CA GLU A 123 -6.81 10.18 14.58
C GLU A 123 -7.10 8.97 15.47
N SER A 124 -7.84 7.99 14.96
CA SER A 124 -8.16 6.76 15.70
C SER A 124 -6.91 5.98 16.08
N GLU A 125 -5.95 5.83 15.17
CA GLU A 125 -4.68 5.16 15.44
C GLU A 125 -3.86 5.87 16.52
N ALA A 126 -3.75 7.20 16.46
CA ALA A 126 -3.05 7.98 17.46
C ALA A 126 -3.69 7.81 18.84
N ASN A 127 -5.02 7.82 18.91
CA ASN A 127 -5.76 7.62 20.15
C ASN A 127 -5.58 6.19 20.70
N ILE A 128 -5.68 5.16 19.83
CA ILE A 128 -5.44 3.77 20.21
C ILE A 128 -4.04 3.60 20.77
N GLU A 129 -3.01 4.09 20.07
CA GLU A 129 -1.61 4.00 20.52
C GLU A 129 -1.43 4.68 21.89
N ALA A 130 -1.93 5.90 22.06
CA ALA A 130 -1.83 6.63 23.33
C ALA A 130 -2.51 5.88 24.48
N MET A 131 -3.71 5.31 24.26
CA MET A 131 -4.45 4.58 25.28
C MET A 131 -3.81 3.24 25.61
N VAL A 132 -3.26 2.53 24.62
CA VAL A 132 -2.53 1.27 24.83
C VAL A 132 -1.25 1.53 25.64
N LEU A 133 -0.48 2.57 25.31
CA LEU A 133 0.69 2.98 26.11
C LEU A 133 0.30 3.35 27.55
N ALA A 134 -0.83 4.03 27.74
CA ALA A 134 -1.35 4.37 29.07
C ALA A 134 -1.73 3.13 29.92
N LYS A 135 -2.00 1.97 29.28
CA LYS A 135 -2.20 0.68 29.96
C LYS A 135 -0.90 -0.01 30.39
N GLY A 136 0.26 0.59 30.10
CA GLY A 136 1.58 0.11 30.52
C GLY A 136 2.34 -0.68 29.49
N PHE A 137 1.90 -0.71 28.23
CA PHE A 137 2.70 -1.24 27.13
C PHE A 137 3.86 -0.30 26.82
N ALA A 138 5.06 -0.83 26.60
CA ALA A 138 6.24 -0.02 26.32
C ALA A 138 6.20 0.64 24.96
N GLN A 139 5.65 -0.07 23.95
CA GLN A 139 5.54 0.40 22.57
C GLN A 139 4.26 -0.17 21.94
N CYS A 140 3.66 0.64 21.08
CA CYS A 140 2.47 0.27 20.32
C CYS A 140 2.50 0.95 18.95
N VAL A 141 2.09 0.21 17.93
CA VAL A 141 1.74 0.74 16.61
C VAL A 141 0.37 0.19 16.24
N ALA A 142 -0.57 1.06 15.98
CA ALA A 142 -1.89 0.72 15.48
C ALA A 142 -1.99 1.10 14.00
N ILE A 143 -2.66 0.26 13.21
CA ILE A 143 -2.96 0.49 11.80
C ILE A 143 -4.44 0.19 11.62
N VAL A 144 -5.20 1.21 11.31
CA VAL A 144 -6.62 1.14 10.97
C VAL A 144 -6.75 1.15 9.44
N ASN A 145 -7.63 0.32 8.93
CA ASN A 145 -7.96 0.29 7.51
C ASN A 145 -9.45 -0.10 7.38
N GLY A 146 -10.29 0.90 7.18
CA GLY A 146 -11.73 0.73 7.14
C GLY A 146 -12.26 0.05 8.40
N GLU A 147 -12.84 -1.15 8.25
CA GLU A 147 -13.43 -1.93 9.36
C GLU A 147 -12.45 -2.87 10.07
N SER A 148 -11.16 -2.81 9.78
CA SER A 148 -10.13 -3.66 10.37
C SER A 148 -9.05 -2.87 11.09
N CYS A 149 -8.49 -3.45 12.16
CA CYS A 149 -7.38 -2.85 12.91
C CYS A 149 -6.31 -3.90 13.20
N SER A 150 -5.05 -3.51 13.01
CA SER A 150 -3.89 -4.29 13.44
C SER A 150 -3.14 -3.51 14.52
N VAL A 151 -2.98 -4.11 15.69
CA VAL A 151 -2.26 -3.51 16.83
C VAL A 151 -1.01 -4.33 17.11
N VAL A 152 0.15 -3.72 16.97
CA VAL A 152 1.45 -4.34 17.31
C VAL A 152 1.91 -3.75 18.63
N VAL A 153 2.21 -4.60 19.60
CA VAL A 153 2.71 -4.20 20.92
C VAL A 153 4.02 -4.90 21.25
N ASN A 154 4.84 -4.21 22.04
CA ASN A 154 6.05 -4.80 22.58
C ASN A 154 5.71 -5.75 23.73
N GLY A 155 6.15 -7.03 23.63
CA GLY A 155 5.98 -8.05 24.65
C GLY A 155 6.03 -9.47 24.09
N GLU A 156 6.51 -10.42 24.87
CA GLU A 156 6.63 -11.82 24.45
C GLU A 156 5.26 -12.53 24.36
N SER A 157 4.36 -12.23 25.29
CA SER A 157 3.02 -12.81 25.32
C SER A 157 2.03 -11.90 26.03
N LEU A 158 0.77 -11.90 25.60
CA LEU A 158 -0.29 -11.12 26.20
C LEU A 158 -1.17 -12.00 27.11
N GLN A 159 -1.52 -11.45 28.26
CA GLN A 159 -2.53 -12.02 29.11
C GLN A 159 -3.93 -11.80 28.51
N PRO A 160 -4.91 -12.68 28.77
CA PRO A 160 -6.28 -12.51 28.24
C PRO A 160 -6.94 -11.17 28.58
N ASN A 161 -6.65 -10.62 29.76
CA ASN A 161 -7.12 -9.30 30.18
C ASN A 161 -6.51 -8.16 29.36
N GLN A 162 -5.23 -8.26 28.95
CA GLN A 162 -4.57 -7.29 28.09
C GLN A 162 -5.15 -7.30 26.67
N ILE A 163 -5.42 -8.50 26.14
CA ILE A 163 -6.09 -8.66 24.85
C ILE A 163 -7.48 -8.01 24.88
N SER A 164 -8.24 -8.23 25.97
CA SER A 164 -9.57 -7.63 26.15
C SER A 164 -9.50 -6.11 26.23
N GLN A 165 -8.52 -5.56 26.94
CA GLN A 165 -8.31 -4.10 27.05
C GLN A 165 -7.95 -3.47 25.70
N ILE A 166 -7.08 -4.10 24.91
CA ILE A 166 -6.73 -3.59 23.58
C ILE A 166 -7.99 -3.61 22.68
N ASN A 167 -8.76 -4.70 22.69
CA ASN A 167 -9.99 -4.79 21.90
C ASN A 167 -11.03 -3.72 22.30
N GLU A 168 -11.17 -3.45 23.60
CA GLU A 168 -12.06 -2.41 24.13
C GLU A 168 -11.62 -1.02 23.63
N ILE A 169 -10.32 -0.70 23.72
CA ILE A 169 -9.75 0.56 23.24
C ILE A 169 -10.01 0.72 21.74
N VAL A 170 -9.74 -0.31 20.95
CA VAL A 170 -9.96 -0.26 19.48
C VAL A 170 -11.44 -0.04 19.17
N TYR A 171 -12.33 -0.73 19.87
CA TYR A 171 -13.77 -0.54 19.70
C TYR A 171 -14.22 0.89 20.08
N GLU A 172 -13.74 1.43 21.18
CA GLU A 172 -14.09 2.79 21.63
C GLU A 172 -13.58 3.88 20.70
N GLN A 173 -12.36 3.73 20.14
CA GLN A 173 -11.72 4.76 19.34
C GLN A 173 -12.03 4.69 17.84
N ALA A 174 -12.26 3.48 17.31
CA ALA A 174 -12.46 3.27 15.88
C ALA A 174 -13.79 2.58 15.53
N GLY A 175 -14.59 2.13 16.53
CA GLY A 175 -15.82 1.38 16.30
C GLY A 175 -15.62 -0.05 15.73
N ILE A 176 -14.37 -0.52 15.68
CA ILE A 176 -14.02 -1.80 15.06
C ILE A 176 -14.29 -2.95 16.03
N LEU A 177 -15.04 -3.94 15.57
CA LEU A 177 -15.39 -5.10 16.37
C LEU A 177 -14.16 -5.98 16.65
N PRO A 178 -14.07 -6.64 17.82
CA PRO A 178 -12.96 -7.52 18.19
C PRO A 178 -12.63 -8.61 17.18
N ALA A 179 -13.62 -9.08 16.42
CA ALA A 179 -13.43 -10.07 15.36
C ALA A 179 -12.55 -9.59 14.21
N ASN A 180 -12.48 -8.26 14.01
CA ASN A 180 -11.72 -7.59 12.97
C ASN A 180 -10.41 -6.97 13.51
N VAL A 181 -10.09 -7.23 14.79
CA VAL A 181 -8.84 -6.75 15.40
C VAL A 181 -7.80 -7.85 15.40
N ARG A 182 -6.62 -7.54 14.86
CA ARG A 182 -5.45 -8.41 14.92
C ARG A 182 -4.44 -7.82 15.90
N ILE A 183 -4.11 -8.59 16.94
CA ILE A 183 -3.09 -8.19 17.92
C ILE A 183 -1.84 -9.04 17.69
N ILE A 184 -0.69 -8.38 17.58
CA ILE A 184 0.62 -8.99 17.28
C ILE A 184 1.60 -8.54 18.37
N THR A 185 2.39 -9.47 18.88
CA THR A 185 3.49 -9.18 19.81
C THR A 185 4.84 -9.19 19.09
N LYS A 186 5.74 -8.33 19.53
CA LYS A 186 7.13 -8.22 19.05
C LYS A 186 8.09 -8.05 20.21
#